data_30774e3e45614137bf0fbf93c7a52f9e
#
_entry.id   30774e3e45614137bf0fbf93c7a52f9e
#
_cell.length_a   1.000
_cell.length_b   1.000
_cell.length_c   1.000
_cell.angle_alpha   90.00
_cell.angle_beta   90.00
_cell.angle_gamma   90.00
#
_symmetry.space_group_name_H-M   'P 1'
#
loop_
_entity.id
_entity.type
_entity.pdbx_description
1 polymer ?
#
loop_
_entity_poly.entity_id
_entity_poly.type
_entity_poly.pdbx_seq_one_letter_code
_entity_poly.pdbx_strand_id
1 'polypeptide(L)'
;SLGTALAVVEQSLEGRIEQHARDRLTKAVLDVVPGGVRSEQVSTDGQPVFEVFDEIGNLRGRAVVAESAGFSDRIRLMVGLSTDNSMLLGIAVLESRETPGLGERIREPAFLEQFADRPTSVELQAVKPGQSAEQPIDAISGATISSKAVTRAVNERIAAVLQSQDEAASVDTVTESASNGGQP
;
A
#
# COMPACT_ATOMS: atom_id res chain seq x y z
N SER A 1 -1.27 47.88 2.88
CA SER A 1 -0.69 46.57 3.20
C SER A 1 -1.68 45.41 3.24
N LEU A 2 -2.56 45.35 2.21
CA LEU A 2 -3.49 44.22 2.03
C LEU A 2 -2.76 42.97 1.52
N GLY A 3 -1.64 43.12 0.80
CA GLY A 3 -0.86 42.02 0.23
C GLY A 3 -0.11 41.15 1.25
N THR A 4 0.32 41.72 2.38
CA THR A 4 1.02 40.97 3.43
C THR A 4 0.09 40.08 4.26
N ALA A 5 -1.17 40.47 4.42
CA ALA A 5 -2.15 39.65 5.13
C ALA A 5 -2.58 38.43 4.29
N LEU A 6 -2.66 38.58 2.96
CA LEU A 6 -3.03 37.49 2.05
C LEU A 6 -1.93 36.40 1.99
N ALA A 7 -0.65 36.82 1.91
CA ALA A 7 0.50 35.91 1.90
C ALA A 7 0.64 35.07 3.19
N VAL A 8 0.33 35.66 4.35
CA VAL A 8 0.37 34.94 5.63
C VAL A 8 -0.76 33.91 5.73
N VAL A 9 -1.94 34.21 5.19
CA VAL A 9 -3.06 33.27 5.15
C VAL A 9 -2.78 32.13 4.19
N GLU A 10 -2.20 32.36 3.01
CA GLU A 10 -1.82 31.31 2.07
C GLU A 10 -0.77 30.36 2.66
N GLN A 11 0.32 30.89 3.26
CA GLN A 11 1.34 30.05 3.91
C GLN A 11 0.77 29.22 5.09
N SER A 12 -0.17 29.76 5.86
CA SER A 12 -0.77 29.02 6.96
C SER A 12 -1.74 27.92 6.47
N LEU A 13 -2.40 28.10 5.33
CA LEU A 13 -3.28 27.12 4.71
C LEU A 13 -2.49 25.99 4.06
N GLU A 14 -1.40 26.29 3.34
CA GLU A 14 -0.52 25.28 2.73
C GLU A 14 0.10 24.37 3.81
N GLY A 15 0.62 24.93 4.89
CA GLY A 15 1.19 24.15 6.01
C GLY A 15 0.16 23.23 6.68
N ARG A 16 -1.09 23.66 6.79
CA ARG A 16 -2.17 22.82 7.37
C ARG A 16 -2.62 21.72 6.43
N ILE A 17 -2.66 21.98 5.12
CA ILE A 17 -3.01 20.97 4.10
C ILE A 17 -1.94 19.88 4.05
N GLU A 18 -0.66 20.25 4.06
CA GLU A 18 0.45 19.30 4.10
C GLU A 18 0.46 18.46 5.38
N GLN A 19 0.18 19.07 6.53
CA GLN A 19 0.10 18.36 7.80
C GLN A 19 -1.03 17.32 7.81
N HIS A 20 -2.24 17.70 7.35
CA HIS A 20 -3.35 16.76 7.23
C HIS A 20 -3.10 15.64 6.22
N ALA A 21 -2.32 15.89 5.16
CA ALA A 21 -1.92 14.86 4.21
C ALA A 21 -0.93 13.87 4.84
N ARG A 22 0.05 14.36 5.60
CA ARG A 22 1.01 13.54 6.35
C ARG A 22 0.32 12.69 7.43
N ASP A 23 -0.58 13.29 8.20
CA ASP A 23 -1.33 12.59 9.26
C ASP A 23 -2.18 11.44 8.67
N ARG A 24 -2.85 11.70 7.54
CA ARG A 24 -3.62 10.65 6.83
C ARG A 24 -2.72 9.55 6.31
N LEU A 25 -1.55 9.88 5.76
CA LEU A 25 -0.58 8.90 5.29
C LEU A 25 -0.06 8.04 6.44
N THR A 26 0.37 8.67 7.53
CA THR A 26 0.85 7.97 8.73
C THR A 26 -0.21 7.04 9.29
N LYS A 27 -1.46 7.53 9.39
CA LYS A 27 -2.58 6.71 9.83
C LYS A 27 -2.78 5.50 8.92
N ALA A 28 -2.80 5.69 7.61
CA ALA A 28 -2.99 4.61 6.65
C ALA A 28 -1.86 3.56 6.73
N VAL A 29 -0.61 3.99 6.92
CA VAL A 29 0.55 3.10 7.12
C VAL A 29 0.35 2.20 8.34
N LEU A 30 -0.10 2.77 9.46
CA LEU A 30 -0.31 2.02 10.71
C LEU A 30 -1.58 1.13 10.64
N ASP A 31 -2.63 1.60 9.96
CA ASP A 31 -3.89 0.85 9.80
C ASP A 31 -3.69 -0.46 9.01
N VAL A 32 -2.76 -0.50 8.06
CA VAL A 32 -2.53 -1.69 7.20
C VAL A 32 -1.54 -2.69 7.79
N VAL A 33 -0.86 -2.37 8.89
CA VAL A 33 0.06 -3.28 9.59
C VAL A 33 -0.37 -3.42 11.04
N PRO A 34 -1.12 -4.47 11.40
CA PRO A 34 -1.64 -4.66 12.74
C PRO A 34 -0.55 -4.71 13.82
N GLY A 35 -0.76 -3.98 14.93
CA GLY A 35 0.18 -3.88 16.03
C GLY A 35 1.34 -2.90 15.80
N GLY A 36 1.34 -2.18 14.68
CA GLY A 36 2.27 -1.09 14.44
C GLY A 36 1.87 0.17 15.18
N VAL A 37 2.84 0.88 15.75
CA VAL A 37 2.65 2.16 16.44
C VAL A 37 3.55 3.27 15.91
N ARG A 38 4.60 2.91 15.18
CA ARG A 38 5.56 3.82 14.57
C ARG A 38 5.94 3.34 13.18
N SER A 39 6.21 4.26 12.27
CA SER A 39 6.70 3.94 10.93
C SER A 39 7.87 4.84 10.51
N GLU A 40 8.74 4.30 9.68
CA GLU A 40 9.88 5.01 9.07
C GLU A 40 9.86 4.76 7.56
N GLN A 41 10.05 5.82 6.78
CA GLN A 41 10.21 5.67 5.33
C GLN A 41 11.64 5.26 5.00
N VAL A 42 11.80 4.13 4.31
CA VAL A 42 13.11 3.51 4.05
C VAL A 42 13.54 3.49 2.59
N SER A 43 12.63 3.74 1.65
CA SER A 43 12.96 3.81 0.21
C SER A 43 12.67 5.17 -0.37
N THR A 44 13.58 5.64 -1.23
CA THR A 44 13.52 6.90 -1.96
C THR A 44 13.48 6.71 -3.48
N ASP A 45 13.78 5.50 -3.98
CA ASP A 45 13.85 5.21 -5.41
C ASP A 45 12.50 4.72 -5.93
N GLY A 46 11.67 5.64 -6.38
CA GLY A 46 10.36 5.37 -6.96
C GLY A 46 9.21 5.49 -5.95
N GLN A 47 8.53 4.39 -5.64
CA GLN A 47 7.40 4.38 -4.71
C GLN A 47 7.87 4.27 -3.26
N PRO A 48 7.30 5.07 -2.31
CA PRO A 48 7.72 5.03 -0.91
C PRO A 48 7.39 3.68 -0.27
N VAL A 49 8.35 3.18 0.53
CA VAL A 49 8.22 2.00 1.39
C VAL A 49 8.36 2.45 2.83
N PHE A 50 7.47 2.01 3.69
CA PHE A 50 7.49 2.31 5.13
C PHE A 50 7.70 1.02 5.92
N GLU A 51 8.67 1.01 6.81
CA GLU A 51 8.82 -0.02 7.83
C GLU A 51 7.99 0.36 9.05
N VAL A 52 7.25 -0.61 9.59
CA VAL A 52 6.30 -0.39 10.68
C VAL A 52 6.74 -1.20 11.90
N PHE A 53 6.84 -0.54 13.05
CA PHE A 53 7.39 -1.08 14.29
C PHE A 53 6.36 -1.05 15.42
N ASP A 54 6.47 -2.01 16.35
CA ASP A 54 5.71 -2.04 17.59
C ASP A 54 6.31 -1.10 18.68
N GLU A 55 5.68 -1.11 19.86
CA GLU A 55 6.07 -0.25 20.99
C GLU A 55 7.50 -0.52 21.50
N ILE A 56 8.01 -1.73 21.34
CA ILE A 56 9.35 -2.12 21.79
C ILE A 56 10.39 -2.12 20.65
N GLY A 57 10.00 -1.66 19.46
CA GLY A 57 10.89 -1.46 18.31
C GLY A 57 11.08 -2.67 17.41
N ASN A 58 10.28 -3.72 17.54
CA ASN A 58 10.32 -4.84 16.59
C ASN A 58 9.60 -4.46 15.29
N LEU A 59 10.19 -4.85 14.17
CA LEU A 59 9.55 -4.74 12.86
C LEU A 59 8.31 -5.64 12.79
N ARG A 60 7.17 -5.04 12.49
CA ARG A 60 5.86 -5.72 12.34
C ARG A 60 5.50 -6.02 10.90
N GLY A 61 5.99 -5.24 9.98
CA GLY A 61 5.71 -5.37 8.56
C GLY A 61 6.14 -4.13 7.79
N ARG A 62 5.75 -4.09 6.52
CA ARG A 62 6.00 -2.98 5.61
C ARG A 62 4.70 -2.48 5.02
N ALA A 63 4.64 -1.18 4.76
CA ALA A 63 3.54 -0.58 4.01
C ALA A 63 4.08 0.05 2.73
N VAL A 64 3.41 -0.21 1.61
CA VAL A 64 3.79 0.24 0.27
C VAL A 64 2.62 0.88 -0.45
N VAL A 65 2.89 1.86 -1.30
CA VAL A 65 1.85 2.51 -2.10
C VAL A 65 1.58 1.70 -3.37
N ALA A 66 0.32 1.49 -3.69
CA ALA A 66 -0.17 0.89 -4.94
C ALA A 66 -1.11 1.85 -5.66
N GLU A 67 -1.12 1.80 -6.99
CA GLU A 67 -1.98 2.66 -7.81
C GLU A 67 -2.56 1.88 -8.98
N SER A 68 -3.79 2.18 -9.36
CA SER A 68 -4.40 1.70 -10.60
C SER A 68 -5.44 2.70 -11.13
N ALA A 69 -5.74 2.62 -12.42
CA ALA A 69 -6.88 3.33 -12.98
C ALA A 69 -8.19 2.67 -12.49
N GLY A 70 -9.03 3.47 -11.82
CA GLY A 70 -10.38 3.10 -11.43
C GLY A 70 -11.39 3.26 -12.56
N PHE A 71 -12.66 3.46 -12.21
CA PHE A 71 -13.71 3.77 -13.17
C PHE A 71 -13.71 5.26 -13.57
N SER A 72 -13.65 6.15 -12.57
CA SER A 72 -13.70 7.61 -12.78
C SER A 72 -12.32 8.25 -12.82
N ASP A 73 -11.40 7.80 -11.97
CA ASP A 73 -10.07 8.38 -11.83
C ASP A 73 -9.10 7.33 -11.24
N ARG A 74 -7.87 7.76 -10.96
CA ARG A 74 -6.84 6.94 -10.29
C ARG A 74 -7.25 6.61 -8.86
N ILE A 75 -7.03 5.36 -8.48
CA ILE A 75 -7.15 4.88 -7.10
C ILE A 75 -5.75 4.66 -6.55
N ARG A 76 -5.45 5.28 -5.40
CA ARG A 76 -4.20 5.06 -4.65
C ARG A 76 -4.50 4.36 -3.33
N LEU A 77 -3.70 3.37 -3.03
CA LEU A 77 -3.86 2.49 -1.88
C LEU A 77 -2.57 2.46 -1.06
N MET A 78 -2.72 2.23 0.25
CA MET A 78 -1.66 1.70 1.09
C MET A 78 -1.87 0.19 1.22
N VAL A 79 -0.81 -0.58 1.06
CA VAL A 79 -0.80 -2.05 1.11
C VAL A 79 0.16 -2.48 2.21
N GLY A 80 -0.33 -3.19 3.22
CA GLY A 80 0.45 -3.73 4.33
C GLY A 80 0.91 -5.16 4.05
N LEU A 81 2.20 -5.42 4.22
CA LEU A 81 2.83 -6.72 4.02
C LEU A 81 3.53 -7.18 5.30
N SER A 82 3.60 -8.49 5.51
CA SER A 82 4.41 -9.08 6.58
C SER A 82 5.90 -8.77 6.39
N THR A 83 6.70 -9.00 7.41
CA THR A 83 8.14 -8.72 7.42
C THR A 83 8.92 -9.44 6.32
N ASP A 84 8.47 -10.63 5.95
CA ASP A 84 9.02 -11.47 4.88
C ASP A 84 8.28 -11.32 3.54
N ASN A 85 7.28 -10.42 3.49
CA ASN A 85 6.38 -10.19 2.36
C ASN A 85 5.55 -11.41 1.91
N SER A 86 5.46 -12.47 2.73
CA SER A 86 4.67 -13.68 2.41
C SER A 86 3.17 -13.50 2.61
N MET A 87 2.76 -12.49 3.37
CA MET A 87 1.36 -12.22 3.70
C MET A 87 0.98 -10.76 3.42
N LEU A 88 -0.16 -10.56 2.78
CA LEU A 88 -0.89 -9.31 2.73
C LEU A 88 -1.65 -9.14 4.04
N LEU A 89 -1.32 -8.11 4.82
CA LEU A 89 -1.90 -7.85 6.14
C LEU A 89 -3.18 -7.02 6.07
N GLY A 90 -3.31 -6.19 5.05
CA GLY A 90 -4.48 -5.35 4.83
C GLY A 90 -4.21 -4.24 3.82
N ILE A 91 -5.26 -3.51 3.47
CA ILE A 91 -5.18 -2.35 2.58
C ILE A 91 -5.97 -1.16 3.14
N ALA A 92 -5.58 0.06 2.73
CA ALA A 92 -6.34 1.28 2.97
C ALA A 92 -6.39 2.16 1.71
N VAL A 93 -7.49 2.87 1.48
CA VAL A 93 -7.61 3.78 0.34
C VAL A 93 -7.07 5.16 0.73
N LEU A 94 -5.95 5.56 0.10
CA LEU A 94 -5.35 6.89 0.27
C LEU A 94 -6.14 7.95 -0.51
N GLU A 95 -6.32 7.70 -1.80
CA GLU A 95 -7.01 8.62 -2.71
C GLU A 95 -7.92 7.85 -3.66
N SER A 96 -9.10 8.38 -3.87
CA SER A 96 -10.07 7.90 -4.86
C SER A 96 -11.07 9.01 -5.16
N ARG A 97 -11.40 9.18 -6.43
CA ARG A 97 -12.47 10.07 -6.92
C ARG A 97 -13.55 9.27 -7.65
N GLU A 98 -13.82 8.08 -7.14
CA GLU A 98 -14.88 7.22 -7.67
C GLU A 98 -16.27 7.78 -7.38
N THR A 99 -17.26 7.33 -8.13
CA THR A 99 -18.64 7.81 -8.03
C THR A 99 -19.22 7.57 -6.63
N PRO A 100 -19.76 8.61 -5.95
CA PRO A 100 -20.42 8.48 -4.66
C PRO A 100 -21.54 7.42 -4.67
N GLY A 101 -21.59 6.60 -3.61
CA GLY A 101 -22.58 5.53 -3.47
C GLY A 101 -22.36 4.30 -4.36
N LEU A 102 -21.37 4.33 -5.27
CA LEU A 102 -20.99 3.21 -6.13
C LEU A 102 -19.50 2.87 -5.91
N GLY A 103 -18.60 3.38 -6.74
CA GLY A 103 -17.17 3.12 -6.66
C GLY A 103 -16.51 3.61 -5.38
N GLU A 104 -17.02 4.66 -4.74
CA GLU A 104 -16.54 5.13 -3.43
C GLU A 104 -16.67 4.07 -2.32
N ARG A 105 -17.56 3.10 -2.48
CA ARG A 105 -17.76 1.99 -1.53
C ARG A 105 -16.53 1.08 -1.37
N ILE A 106 -15.51 1.20 -2.21
CA ILE A 106 -14.20 0.57 -2.00
C ILE A 106 -13.53 0.99 -0.67
N ARG A 107 -14.01 2.06 -0.01
CA ARG A 107 -13.57 2.51 1.31
C ARG A 107 -14.31 1.84 2.46
N GLU A 108 -15.37 1.09 2.18
CA GLU A 108 -16.17 0.42 3.21
C GLU A 108 -15.36 -0.70 3.87
N PRO A 109 -15.41 -0.84 5.21
CA PRO A 109 -14.70 -1.90 5.94
C PRO A 109 -14.99 -3.29 5.38
N ALA A 110 -16.24 -3.58 5.06
CA ALA A 110 -16.65 -4.88 4.50
C ALA A 110 -15.95 -5.26 3.18
N PHE A 111 -15.50 -4.27 2.40
CA PHE A 111 -14.70 -4.53 1.20
C PHE A 111 -13.21 -4.65 1.53
N LEU A 112 -12.69 -3.75 2.36
CA LEU A 112 -11.26 -3.69 2.70
C LEU A 112 -10.79 -4.91 3.52
N GLU A 113 -11.63 -5.39 4.43
CA GLU A 113 -11.34 -6.55 5.30
C GLU A 113 -11.11 -7.85 4.52
N GLN A 114 -11.64 -7.95 3.30
CA GLN A 114 -11.42 -9.11 2.45
C GLN A 114 -9.96 -9.30 2.03
N PHE A 115 -9.16 -8.23 2.08
CA PHE A 115 -7.74 -8.25 1.73
C PHE A 115 -6.83 -8.62 2.89
N ALA A 116 -7.36 -8.71 4.12
CA ALA A 116 -6.55 -9.05 5.29
C ALA A 116 -6.17 -10.53 5.32
N ASP A 117 -4.95 -10.80 5.82
CA ASP A 117 -4.42 -12.15 6.05
C ASP A 117 -4.44 -13.06 4.81
N ARG A 118 -4.06 -12.51 3.65
CA ARG A 118 -3.99 -13.25 2.38
C ARG A 118 -2.54 -13.61 2.05
N PRO A 119 -2.23 -14.87 1.63
CA PRO A 119 -0.91 -15.21 1.14
C PRO A 119 -0.61 -14.45 -0.17
N THR A 120 0.62 -13.96 -0.29
CA THR A 120 1.07 -13.20 -1.48
C THR A 120 1.50 -14.10 -2.64
N SER A 121 1.63 -15.40 -2.39
CA SER A 121 2.03 -16.39 -3.40
C SER A 121 0.96 -16.70 -4.45
N VAL A 122 -0.28 -16.29 -4.21
CA VAL A 122 -1.43 -16.50 -5.09
C VAL A 122 -2.13 -15.18 -5.35
N GLU A 123 -2.43 -14.88 -6.60
CA GLU A 123 -3.13 -13.65 -6.99
C GLU A 123 -4.57 -13.60 -6.46
N LEU A 124 -4.95 -12.43 -5.98
CA LEU A 124 -6.33 -12.12 -5.63
C LEU A 124 -7.19 -11.97 -6.89
N GLN A 125 -8.43 -12.45 -6.84
CA GLN A 125 -9.35 -12.38 -7.97
C GLN A 125 -10.65 -11.68 -7.59
N ALA A 126 -10.91 -10.51 -8.18
CA ALA A 126 -12.19 -9.83 -8.02
C ALA A 126 -13.28 -10.58 -8.78
N VAL A 127 -14.19 -11.20 -8.05
CA VAL A 127 -15.28 -12.04 -8.55
C VAL A 127 -16.65 -11.45 -8.19
N LYS A 128 -17.71 -11.93 -8.82
CA LYS A 128 -19.06 -11.60 -8.34
C LYS A 128 -19.29 -12.27 -6.99
N PRO A 129 -20.05 -11.64 -6.07
CA PRO A 129 -20.33 -12.24 -4.77
C PRO A 129 -20.82 -13.68 -4.87
N GLY A 130 -20.16 -14.58 -4.13
CA GLY A 130 -20.46 -16.01 -4.12
C GLY A 130 -19.87 -16.83 -5.27
N GLN A 131 -19.08 -16.25 -6.16
CA GLN A 131 -18.30 -17.01 -7.14
C GLN A 131 -17.00 -17.57 -6.52
N SER A 132 -16.69 -18.81 -6.87
CA SER A 132 -15.47 -19.47 -6.43
C SER A 132 -14.25 -18.99 -7.21
N ALA A 133 -13.15 -18.75 -6.49
CA ALA A 133 -11.80 -18.53 -7.01
C ALA A 133 -10.81 -19.03 -5.95
N GLU A 134 -9.52 -19.09 -6.26
CA GLU A 134 -8.52 -19.52 -5.30
C GLU A 134 -8.35 -18.50 -4.17
N GLN A 135 -8.28 -17.21 -4.51
CA GLN A 135 -8.33 -16.09 -3.57
C GLN A 135 -9.40 -15.07 -4.01
N PRO A 136 -10.68 -15.31 -3.69
CA PRO A 136 -11.75 -14.44 -4.13
C PRO A 136 -11.82 -13.15 -3.30
N ILE A 137 -12.08 -12.05 -4.00
CA ILE A 137 -12.51 -10.77 -3.44
C ILE A 137 -13.88 -10.47 -4.04
N ASP A 138 -14.90 -10.46 -3.22
CA ASP A 138 -16.25 -10.15 -3.65
C ASP A 138 -16.36 -8.70 -4.13
N ALA A 139 -16.61 -8.55 -5.41
CA ALA A 139 -16.75 -7.23 -6.02
C ALA A 139 -18.04 -6.55 -5.53
N ILE A 140 -17.96 -5.24 -5.33
CA ILE A 140 -19.09 -4.41 -4.93
C ILE A 140 -20.11 -4.36 -6.07
N SER A 141 -21.37 -4.70 -5.79
CA SER A 141 -22.46 -4.58 -6.75
C SER A 141 -22.58 -3.13 -7.24
N GLY A 142 -22.56 -2.95 -8.56
CA GLY A 142 -22.56 -1.62 -9.20
C GLY A 142 -21.19 -0.91 -9.25
N ALA A 143 -20.14 -1.51 -8.68
CA ALA A 143 -18.77 -0.98 -8.69
C ALA A 143 -17.71 -2.03 -9.04
N THR A 144 -18.03 -2.95 -9.94
CA THR A 144 -17.15 -4.05 -10.33
C THR A 144 -15.83 -3.55 -10.92
N ILE A 145 -15.83 -2.45 -11.69
CA ILE A 145 -14.64 -1.88 -12.30
C ILE A 145 -13.70 -1.34 -11.21
N SER A 146 -14.22 -0.58 -10.25
CA SER A 146 -13.44 -0.07 -9.11
C SER A 146 -12.90 -1.20 -8.24
N SER A 147 -13.70 -2.24 -7.97
CA SER A 147 -13.28 -3.44 -7.22
C SER A 147 -12.13 -4.18 -7.92
N LYS A 148 -12.23 -4.38 -9.23
CA LYS A 148 -11.16 -4.97 -10.05
C LYS A 148 -9.91 -4.11 -10.09
N ALA A 149 -10.05 -2.79 -10.12
CA ALA A 149 -8.92 -1.86 -10.11
C ALA A 149 -8.15 -1.94 -8.80
N VAL A 150 -8.84 -2.00 -7.65
CA VAL A 150 -8.22 -2.20 -6.34
C VAL A 150 -7.46 -3.53 -6.29
N THR A 151 -8.11 -4.63 -6.66
CA THR A 151 -7.50 -5.97 -6.65
C THR A 151 -6.27 -6.03 -7.54
N ARG A 152 -6.33 -5.44 -8.74
CA ARG A 152 -5.20 -5.35 -9.67
C ARG A 152 -4.04 -4.54 -9.10
N ALA A 153 -4.31 -3.37 -8.52
CA ALA A 153 -3.28 -2.54 -7.90
C ALA A 153 -2.51 -3.29 -6.80
N VAL A 154 -3.24 -4.05 -5.97
CA VAL A 154 -2.65 -4.87 -4.90
C VAL A 154 -1.75 -5.95 -5.49
N ASN A 155 -2.25 -6.74 -6.46
CA ASN A 155 -1.48 -7.81 -7.10
C ASN A 155 -0.21 -7.30 -7.79
N GLU A 156 -0.32 -6.23 -8.59
CA GLU A 156 0.81 -5.62 -9.29
C GLU A 156 1.87 -5.11 -8.30
N ARG A 157 1.44 -4.53 -7.18
CA ARG A 157 2.37 -4.04 -6.16
C ARG A 157 3.06 -5.17 -5.40
N ILE A 158 2.34 -6.22 -5.04
CA ILE A 158 2.91 -7.43 -4.43
C ILE A 158 3.95 -8.04 -5.36
N ALA A 159 3.62 -8.24 -6.63
CA ALA A 159 4.54 -8.80 -7.61
C ALA A 159 5.83 -7.97 -7.73
N ALA A 160 5.73 -6.64 -7.79
CA ALA A 160 6.89 -5.76 -7.84
C ALA A 160 7.77 -5.85 -6.59
N VAL A 161 7.18 -5.97 -5.39
CA VAL A 161 7.92 -6.13 -4.13
C VAL A 161 8.66 -7.47 -4.10
N LEU A 162 8.01 -8.56 -4.49
CA LEU A 162 8.61 -9.89 -4.52
C LEU A 162 9.77 -9.96 -5.54
N GLN A 163 9.61 -9.39 -6.73
CA GLN A 163 10.69 -9.31 -7.73
C GLN A 163 11.91 -8.55 -7.21
N SER A 164 11.71 -7.42 -6.53
CA SER A 164 12.81 -6.64 -5.95
C SER A 164 13.57 -7.41 -4.86
N GLN A 165 12.90 -8.29 -4.12
CA GLN A 165 13.55 -9.17 -3.14
C GLN A 165 14.42 -10.23 -3.81
N ASP A 166 13.93 -10.88 -4.86
CA ASP A 166 14.66 -11.91 -5.59
C ASP A 166 15.91 -11.34 -6.26
N GLU A 167 15.83 -10.13 -6.80
CA GLU A 167 16.97 -9.42 -7.37
C GLU A 167 18.04 -9.10 -6.30
N ALA A 168 17.63 -8.60 -5.13
CA ALA A 168 18.54 -8.29 -4.02
C ALA A 168 19.24 -9.56 -3.50
N ALA A 169 18.51 -10.65 -3.32
CA ALA A 169 19.06 -11.94 -2.89
C ALA A 169 20.07 -12.52 -3.91
N SER A 170 19.84 -12.29 -5.20
CA SER A 170 20.73 -12.74 -6.28
C SER A 170 22.05 -11.98 -6.30
N VAL A 171 22.06 -10.68 -5.98
CA VAL A 171 23.26 -9.83 -5.93
C VAL A 171 24.16 -10.25 -4.77
N ASP A 172 23.61 -10.50 -3.60
CA ASP A 172 24.36 -10.90 -2.42
C ASP A 172 25.09 -12.26 -2.64
N THR A 173 24.46 -13.20 -3.30
CA THR A 173 25.04 -14.53 -3.60
C THR A 173 26.24 -14.42 -4.56
N VAL A 174 26.21 -13.51 -5.51
CA VAL A 174 27.32 -13.30 -6.47
C VAL A 174 28.53 -12.65 -5.79
N THR A 175 28.30 -11.75 -4.85
CA THR A 175 29.36 -11.03 -4.13
C THR A 175 30.11 -11.95 -3.17
N GLU A 176 29.42 -12.90 -2.52
CA GLU A 176 30.03 -13.86 -1.60
C GLU A 176 30.88 -14.91 -2.31
N SER A 177 30.47 -15.33 -3.51
CA SER A 177 31.24 -16.29 -4.33
C SER A 177 32.53 -15.70 -4.90
N ALA A 178 32.59 -14.38 -5.14
CA ALA A 178 33.78 -13.69 -5.62
C ALA A 178 34.84 -13.47 -4.55
N SER A 179 34.47 -13.44 -3.27
CA SER A 179 35.37 -13.22 -2.12
C SER A 179 36.14 -14.47 -1.68
N ASN A 180 35.71 -15.68 -2.08
CA ASN A 180 36.31 -16.96 -1.63
C ASN A 180 37.26 -17.62 -2.64
N GLY A 181 37.63 -16.92 -3.74
CA GLY A 181 38.45 -17.42 -4.81
C GLY A 181 39.93 -16.99 -4.81
N GLY A 182 40.48 -16.48 -3.71
CA GLY A 182 41.83 -15.92 -3.67
C GLY A 182 42.67 -16.33 -2.47
N GLN A 183 43.18 -17.57 -2.45
CA GLN A 183 44.47 -17.84 -1.80
C GLN A 183 45.23 -18.95 -2.52
N PRO A 184 46.51 -18.71 -2.87
CA PRO A 184 47.41 -19.74 -3.37
C PRO A 184 47.91 -20.67 -2.30
#